data_e61f98780479c96a79e8aecf4cde62ba
#
_entry.id   e61f98780479c96a79e8aecf4cde62ba
#
_cell.length_a   1.000
_cell.length_b   1.000
_cell.length_c   1.000
_cell.angle_alpha   90.00
_cell.angle_beta   90.00
_cell.angle_gamma   90.00
#
_symmetry.space_group_name_H-M   'P 1'
#
loop_
_entity.id
_entity.type
_entity.pdbx_description
1 polymer ?
#
loop_
_entity_poly.entity_id
_entity_poly.type
_entity_poly.pdbx_seq_one_letter_code
_entity_poly.pdbx_strand_id
1 'polypeptide(L)'
;MLIWIPVDDSMDKKHSKIAKLFELKQWALVNFDAGEVKSTRFFKTREEFDEWVDFIVLENKYEAYMDFMNEGIMVLCVREEKTIEEITEAFKFKELDEMGF
;
A
#
# COMPACT_ATOMS: atom_id res chain seq x y z
N MET A 1 -2.98 -11.85 3.35
CA MET A 1 -2.14 -11.07 2.43
C MET A 1 -1.69 -9.79 3.08
N LEU A 2 -0.44 -9.46 2.91
CA LEU A 2 0.13 -8.24 3.46
C LEU A 2 0.33 -7.20 2.35
N ILE A 3 -0.03 -5.97 2.64
CA ILE A 3 -0.04 -4.87 1.66
C ILE A 3 0.67 -3.66 2.25
N TRP A 4 1.72 -3.17 1.57
CA TRP A 4 2.36 -1.90 1.92
C TRP A 4 1.65 -0.74 1.24
N ILE A 5 1.37 0.32 2.00
CA ILE A 5 0.81 1.57 1.47
C ILE A 5 1.62 2.73 2.04
N PRO A 6 2.32 3.53 1.19
CA PRO A 6 3.01 4.73 1.67
C PRO A 6 1.97 5.80 2.01
N VAL A 7 2.04 6.36 3.20
CA VAL A 7 0.99 7.28 3.67
C VAL A 7 1.56 8.52 4.35
N ASP A 8 0.68 9.45 4.66
CA ASP A 8 0.99 10.64 5.43
C ASP A 8 1.22 10.30 6.91
N ASP A 9 1.37 11.30 7.77
CA ASP A 9 1.67 11.09 9.18
C ASP A 9 0.43 11.00 10.07
N SER A 10 -0.75 10.80 9.47
CA SER A 10 -1.98 10.60 10.22
C SER A 10 -1.92 9.30 11.03
N MET A 11 -2.40 9.33 12.25
CA MET A 11 -2.49 8.13 13.10
C MET A 11 -3.83 7.43 12.96
N ASP A 12 -4.71 7.93 12.12
CA ASP A 12 -6.01 7.32 11.85
C ASP A 12 -5.84 6.16 10.88
N LYS A 13 -6.08 4.94 11.37
CA LYS A 13 -5.90 3.71 10.58
C LYS A 13 -6.80 3.60 9.36
N LYS A 14 -7.90 4.33 9.32
CA LYS A 14 -8.83 4.29 8.18
C LYS A 14 -8.61 5.42 7.21
N HIS A 15 -8.30 6.60 7.71
CA HIS A 15 -8.32 7.83 6.92
C HIS A 15 -6.94 8.38 6.55
N SER A 16 -5.86 7.69 6.93
CA SER A 16 -4.52 8.05 6.45
C SER A 16 -4.53 8.05 4.93
N LYS A 17 -3.93 9.07 4.34
CA LYS A 17 -3.95 9.23 2.88
C LYS A 17 -2.67 8.69 2.26
N ILE A 18 -2.82 8.04 1.11
CA ILE A 18 -1.68 7.57 0.34
C ILE A 18 -0.82 8.77 -0.09
N ALA A 19 0.49 8.59 -0.06
CA ALA A 19 1.46 9.61 -0.43
C ALA A 19 2.39 9.09 -1.50
N LYS A 20 2.99 10.01 -2.26
CA LYS A 20 4.05 9.66 -3.21
C LYS A 20 5.27 9.18 -2.44
N LEU A 21 6.08 8.34 -3.06
CA LEU A 21 7.24 7.74 -2.41
C LEU A 21 8.21 8.76 -1.81
N PHE A 22 8.41 9.89 -2.47
CA PHE A 22 9.33 10.92 -1.96
C PHE A 22 8.67 11.86 -0.94
N GLU A 23 7.37 11.72 -0.71
CA GLU A 23 6.62 12.55 0.24
C GLU A 23 6.10 11.76 1.44
N LEU A 24 6.23 10.44 1.42
CA LEU A 24 5.65 9.61 2.48
C LEU A 24 6.25 9.95 3.84
N LYS A 25 5.44 9.79 4.88
CA LYS A 25 5.86 10.00 6.26
C LYS A 25 6.00 8.68 7.01
N GLN A 26 5.27 7.68 6.59
CA GLN A 26 5.31 6.36 7.18
C GLN A 26 4.70 5.35 6.21
N TRP A 27 4.88 4.08 6.52
CA TRP A 27 4.30 2.98 5.75
C TRP A 27 3.20 2.32 6.54
N ALA A 28 2.02 2.17 5.93
CA ALA A 28 0.96 1.36 6.50
C ALA A 28 1.13 -0.07 6.02
N LEU A 29 1.06 -1.01 6.93
CA LEU A 29 1.07 -2.44 6.62
C LEU A 29 -0.31 -2.99 6.94
N VAL A 30 -1.05 -3.32 5.89
CA VAL A 30 -2.41 -3.84 6.01
C VAL A 30 -2.38 -5.35 5.89
N ASN A 31 -2.95 -6.04 6.86
CA ASN A 31 -3.19 -7.46 6.77
C ASN A 31 -4.62 -7.66 6.30
N PHE A 32 -4.77 -8.13 5.06
CA PHE A 32 -6.07 -8.34 4.41
C PHE A 32 -6.28 -9.83 4.23
N ASP A 33 -7.35 -10.38 4.80
CA ASP A 33 -7.63 -11.79 4.71
C ASP A 33 -9.12 -12.06 4.76
N ALA A 34 -9.56 -13.06 4.01
CA ALA A 34 -10.97 -13.46 3.95
C ALA A 34 -11.90 -12.29 3.62
N GLY A 35 -11.46 -11.38 2.75
CA GLY A 35 -12.26 -10.24 2.31
C GLY A 35 -12.32 -9.08 3.30
N GLU A 36 -11.49 -9.09 4.34
CA GLU A 36 -11.51 -8.07 5.40
C GLU A 36 -10.11 -7.60 5.78
N VAL A 37 -10.03 -6.36 6.25
CA VAL A 37 -8.83 -5.85 6.90
C VAL A 37 -8.78 -6.40 8.31
N LYS A 38 -7.76 -7.20 8.60
CA LYS A 38 -7.57 -7.80 9.93
C LYS A 38 -6.78 -6.90 10.86
N SER A 39 -5.80 -6.18 10.32
CA SER A 39 -5.01 -5.24 11.10
C SER A 39 -4.36 -4.21 10.17
N THR A 40 -4.03 -3.06 10.75
CA THR A 40 -3.25 -2.03 10.09
C THR A 40 -2.19 -1.55 11.07
N ARG A 41 -0.92 -1.63 10.69
CA ARG A 41 0.20 -1.17 11.50
C ARG A 41 0.98 -0.13 10.73
N PHE A 42 1.68 0.75 11.43
CA PHE A 42 2.47 1.80 10.81
C PHE A 42 3.94 1.65 11.18
N PHE A 43 4.80 1.85 10.18
CA PHE A 43 6.26 1.79 10.34
C PHE A 43 6.88 3.01 9.67
N LYS A 44 7.97 3.51 10.20
CA LYS A 44 8.69 4.61 9.55
C LYS A 44 9.39 4.15 8.28
N THR A 45 9.93 2.92 8.29
CA THR A 45 10.59 2.33 7.13
C THR A 45 10.12 0.90 6.96
N ARG A 46 10.18 0.40 5.72
CA ARG A 46 9.79 -0.98 5.44
C ARG A 46 10.73 -1.99 6.09
N GLU A 47 11.98 -1.58 6.32
CA GLU A 47 12.99 -2.45 6.92
C GLU A 47 12.69 -2.82 8.37
N GLU A 48 11.80 -2.10 9.03
CA GLU A 48 11.38 -2.43 10.40
C GLU A 48 10.51 -3.69 10.45
N PHE A 49 10.05 -4.17 9.29
CA PHE A 49 9.24 -5.38 9.17
C PHE A 49 10.00 -6.35 8.27
N ASP A 50 10.37 -7.50 8.78
CA ASP A 50 11.29 -8.43 8.11
C ASP A 50 10.61 -9.65 7.47
N GLU A 51 9.29 -9.68 7.39
CA GLU A 51 8.58 -10.77 6.74
C GLU A 51 8.22 -10.40 5.31
N TRP A 52 7.86 -11.41 4.52
CA TRP A 52 7.43 -11.21 3.13
C TRP A 52 6.12 -10.45 3.05
N VAL A 53 6.05 -9.48 2.13
CA VAL A 53 4.84 -8.71 1.86
C VAL A 53 4.43 -8.96 0.42
N ASP A 54 3.15 -9.21 0.20
CA ASP A 54 2.63 -9.65 -1.10
C ASP A 54 2.45 -8.51 -2.09
N PHE A 55 1.99 -7.36 -1.61
CA PHE A 55 1.61 -6.23 -2.48
C PHE A 55 2.16 -4.92 -1.95
N ILE A 56 2.36 -3.98 -2.88
CA ILE A 56 2.57 -2.58 -2.54
C ILE A 56 1.65 -1.74 -3.43
N VAL A 57 1.01 -0.72 -2.85
CA VAL A 57 0.12 0.16 -3.59
C VAL A 57 0.77 1.52 -3.70
N LEU A 58 0.91 2.01 -4.92
CA LEU A 58 1.53 3.31 -5.21
C LEU A 58 0.48 4.35 -5.58
N GLU A 59 0.82 5.61 -5.37
CA GLU A 59 -0.09 6.74 -5.59
C GLU A 59 -0.32 7.00 -7.09
N ASN A 60 0.71 6.75 -7.94
CA ASN A 60 0.54 6.92 -9.38
C ASN A 60 1.48 6.01 -10.17
N LYS A 61 1.27 5.98 -11.50
CA LYS A 61 1.99 5.10 -12.40
C LYS A 61 3.42 5.53 -12.69
N TYR A 62 3.78 6.76 -12.33
CA TYR A 62 5.08 7.34 -12.68
C TYR A 62 6.13 7.15 -11.58
N GLU A 63 5.75 6.52 -10.49
CA GLU A 63 6.70 6.23 -9.41
C GLU A 63 7.60 5.05 -9.76
N ALA A 64 8.70 4.89 -9.02
CA ALA A 64 9.74 3.91 -9.30
C ALA A 64 9.29 2.49 -8.93
N TYR A 65 8.29 1.97 -9.61
CA TYR A 65 7.70 0.66 -9.32
C TYR A 65 8.63 -0.51 -9.61
N MET A 66 9.60 -0.33 -10.51
CA MET A 66 10.51 -1.41 -10.90
C MET A 66 11.32 -1.94 -9.73
N ASP A 67 11.69 -1.08 -8.79
CA ASP A 67 12.47 -1.50 -7.62
C ASP A 67 11.69 -2.52 -6.79
N PHE A 68 10.39 -2.31 -6.63
CA PHE A 68 9.53 -3.22 -5.88
C PHE A 68 9.28 -4.50 -6.65
N MET A 69 9.13 -4.42 -7.97
CA MET A 69 8.99 -5.62 -8.79
C MET A 69 10.25 -6.48 -8.71
N ASN A 70 11.43 -5.86 -8.67
CA ASN A 70 12.68 -6.57 -8.53
C ASN A 70 12.80 -7.28 -7.18
N GLU A 71 12.08 -6.81 -6.17
CA GLU A 71 11.98 -7.49 -4.88
C GLU A 71 10.98 -8.66 -4.90
N GLY A 72 10.26 -8.82 -6.01
CA GLY A 72 9.25 -9.86 -6.12
C GLY A 72 7.90 -9.48 -5.55
N ILE A 73 7.69 -8.20 -5.25
CA ILE A 73 6.42 -7.69 -4.72
C ILE A 73 5.52 -7.29 -5.88
N MET A 74 4.24 -7.66 -5.82
CA MET A 74 3.29 -7.24 -6.84
C MET A 74 2.91 -5.79 -6.60
N VAL A 75 3.03 -4.96 -7.64
CA VAL A 75 2.81 -3.52 -7.54
C VAL A 75 1.43 -3.17 -8.09
N LEU A 76 0.65 -2.45 -7.29
CA LEU A 76 -0.65 -1.93 -7.67
C LEU A 76 -0.62 -0.41 -7.60
N CYS A 77 -1.54 0.23 -8.32
CA CYS A 77 -1.64 1.69 -8.36
C CYS A 77 -3.09 2.09 -8.15
N VAL A 78 -3.32 3.13 -7.36
CA VAL A 78 -4.67 3.66 -7.18
C VAL A 78 -5.16 4.36 -8.45
N ARG A 79 -6.47 4.40 -8.62
CA ARG A 79 -7.12 5.18 -9.68
C ARG A 79 -7.57 6.52 -9.14
N GLU A 80 -8.44 6.49 -8.12
CA GLU A 80 -8.99 7.68 -7.47
C GLU A 80 -8.92 7.59 -5.95
N GLU A 81 -8.64 6.41 -5.44
CA GLU A 81 -8.61 6.15 -4.01
C GLU A 81 -7.51 6.96 -3.34
N LYS A 82 -7.80 7.49 -2.16
CA LYS A 82 -6.86 8.31 -1.40
C LYS A 82 -6.58 7.79 0.00
N THR A 83 -7.56 7.20 0.65
CA THR A 83 -7.42 6.75 2.04
C THR A 83 -7.17 5.25 2.10
N ILE A 84 -6.64 4.78 3.23
CA ILE A 84 -6.44 3.35 3.45
C ILE A 84 -7.76 2.60 3.28
N GLU A 85 -8.85 3.15 3.82
CA GLU A 85 -10.16 2.53 3.71
C GLU A 85 -10.60 2.39 2.26
N GLU A 86 -10.46 3.45 1.46
CA GLU A 86 -10.81 3.41 0.04
C GLU A 86 -9.94 2.43 -0.73
N ILE A 87 -8.64 2.40 -0.42
CA ILE A 87 -7.70 1.52 -1.10
C ILE A 87 -8.00 0.05 -0.79
N THR A 88 -8.25 -0.29 0.46
CA THR A 88 -8.55 -1.66 0.82
C THR A 88 -9.89 -2.12 0.27
N GLU A 89 -10.87 -1.23 0.17
CA GLU A 89 -12.13 -1.52 -0.49
C GLU A 89 -11.92 -1.79 -1.98
N ALA A 90 -11.13 -0.96 -2.66
CA ALA A 90 -10.80 -1.17 -4.07
C ALA A 90 -10.00 -2.46 -4.27
N PHE A 91 -9.10 -2.78 -3.36
CA PHE A 91 -8.34 -4.02 -3.40
C PHE A 91 -9.29 -5.23 -3.34
N LYS A 92 -10.26 -5.17 -2.45
CA LYS A 92 -11.24 -6.25 -2.29
C LYS A 92 -12.00 -6.54 -3.59
N PHE A 93 -12.34 -5.51 -4.33
CA PHE A 93 -13.10 -5.64 -5.58
C PHE A 93 -12.23 -5.62 -6.82
N LYS A 94 -10.90 -5.71 -6.68
CA LYS A 94 -9.94 -5.75 -7.78
C LYS A 94 -10.02 -4.54 -8.69
N GLU A 95 -10.21 -3.38 -8.09
CA GLU A 95 -10.35 -2.11 -8.82
C GLU A 95 -9.06 -1.30 -8.90
N LEU A 96 -7.98 -1.78 -8.29
CA LEU A 96 -6.67 -1.15 -8.40
C LEU A 96 -5.98 -1.61 -9.69
N ASP A 97 -5.17 -0.73 -10.28
CA ASP A 97 -4.43 -1.07 -11.50
C ASP A 97 -3.17 -1.86 -11.16
N GLU A 98 -2.90 -2.92 -11.92
CA GLU A 98 -1.65 -3.65 -11.80
C GLU A 98 -0.57 -2.95 -12.63
N MET A 99 0.64 -2.88 -12.08
CA MET A 99 1.78 -2.26 -12.73
C MET A 99 2.73 -3.31 -13.30
N GLY A 100 3.48 -2.92 -14.35
CA GLY A 100 4.58 -3.76 -14.81
C GLY A 100 4.25 -4.71 -15.95
N PHE A 101 3.19 -4.47 -16.65
CA PHE A 101 2.80 -5.29 -17.81
C PHE A 101 2.78 -4.48 -19.07
#